data_d30a4a31331f815fc054590e88a3575a
#
_entry.id   d30a4a31331f815fc054590e88a3575a
#
_cell.length_a   1.000
_cell.length_b   1.000
_cell.length_c   1.000
_cell.angle_alpha   90.00
_cell.angle_beta   90.00
_cell.angle_gamma   90.00
#
_symmetry.space_group_name_H-M   'P 1'
#
loop_
_entity.id
_entity.type
_entity.pdbx_description
1 polymer ?
#
loop_
_entity_poly.entity_id
_entity_poly.type
_entity_poly.pdbx_seq_one_letter_code
_entity_poly.pdbx_strand_id
1 'polypeptide(L)'
;AERRIAICVFDDIFEHASDDGAALQYLEGFVVPCIAGCGDNDADVRQASVYGIGVMAEHCGDKFAPHVSNALAALAAVIQAPGARDDENIYAFENAVAALGKMCEFQNGALDASVILPSWLANLPLTEDKVEARNVHAQLMRLLESNGGALMGASYEHVPRVVSVLADVLPTSTLSTKLRLVDPEVAAKMKAFLVQMQASLPQDKLAAAWGVLTPEKQAALQAVLQG
;
A
#
# COMPACT_ATOMS: atom_id res chain seq x y z
N ALA A 1 6.31 -13.05 -22.07
CA ALA A 1 6.59 -14.14 -21.10
C ALA A 1 8.02 -14.09 -20.55
N GLU A 2 9.09 -14.09 -21.38
CA GLU A 2 10.49 -14.17 -20.92
C GLU A 2 10.89 -12.98 -20.05
N ARG A 3 10.53 -11.74 -20.44
CA ARG A 3 10.81 -10.54 -19.63
C ARG A 3 10.20 -10.61 -18.23
N ARG A 4 8.93 -11.02 -18.13
CA ARG A 4 8.26 -11.19 -16.85
C ARG A 4 9.00 -12.22 -15.97
N ILE A 5 9.33 -13.39 -16.52
CA ILE A 5 10.04 -14.44 -15.77
C ILE A 5 11.38 -13.93 -15.25
N ALA A 6 12.14 -13.20 -16.09
CA ALA A 6 13.42 -12.64 -15.67
C ALA A 6 13.26 -11.64 -14.51
N ILE A 7 12.24 -10.77 -14.56
CA ILE A 7 11.96 -9.82 -13.47
C ILE A 7 11.58 -10.58 -12.20
N CYS A 8 10.63 -11.53 -12.26
CA CYS A 8 10.21 -12.30 -11.08
C CYS A 8 11.38 -13.04 -10.41
N VAL A 9 12.34 -13.59 -11.19
CA VAL A 9 13.52 -14.23 -10.60
C VAL A 9 14.36 -13.25 -9.79
N PHE A 10 14.53 -12.01 -10.25
CA PHE A 10 15.26 -11.01 -9.48
C PHE A 10 14.45 -10.50 -8.28
N ASP A 11 13.12 -10.37 -8.42
CA ASP A 11 12.24 -10.04 -7.30
C ASP A 11 12.42 -11.07 -6.17
N ASP A 12 12.38 -12.38 -6.49
CA ASP A 12 12.61 -13.48 -5.54
C ASP A 12 14.02 -13.40 -4.91
N ILE A 13 15.05 -13.05 -5.69
CA ILE A 13 16.41 -12.88 -5.16
C ILE A 13 16.48 -11.75 -4.14
N PHE A 14 15.88 -10.58 -4.43
CA PHE A 14 15.88 -9.46 -3.51
C PHE A 14 15.03 -9.73 -2.27
N GLU A 15 13.91 -10.43 -2.42
CA GLU A 15 13.01 -10.75 -1.31
C GLU A 15 13.61 -11.81 -0.37
N HIS A 16 14.29 -12.82 -0.91
CA HIS A 16 14.68 -14.00 -0.13
C HIS A 16 16.19 -14.14 0.12
N ALA A 17 17.04 -13.40 -0.60
CA ALA A 17 18.51 -13.45 -0.45
C ALA A 17 19.11 -12.10 -0.04
N SER A 18 18.30 -11.17 0.50
CA SER A 18 18.78 -9.85 0.90
C SER A 18 19.43 -9.83 2.29
N ASP A 19 19.11 -10.76 3.17
CA ASP A 19 19.55 -10.77 4.57
C ASP A 19 21.08 -10.80 4.75
N ASP A 20 21.80 -11.43 3.82
CA ASP A 20 23.28 -11.47 3.81
C ASP A 20 23.90 -10.42 2.89
N GLY A 21 23.10 -9.57 2.26
CA GLY A 21 23.55 -8.56 1.30
C GLY A 21 23.93 -9.11 -0.08
N ALA A 22 23.77 -10.41 -0.33
CA ALA A 22 24.16 -11.04 -1.60
C ALA A 22 23.37 -10.50 -2.79
N ALA A 23 22.11 -10.12 -2.58
CA ALA A 23 21.27 -9.53 -3.62
C ALA A 23 21.75 -8.15 -4.09
N LEU A 24 22.39 -7.36 -3.22
CA LEU A 24 22.81 -5.98 -3.52
C LEU A 24 23.78 -5.85 -4.70
N GLN A 25 24.55 -6.91 -5.01
CA GLN A 25 25.44 -6.91 -6.17
C GLN A 25 24.69 -6.81 -7.51
N TYR A 26 23.41 -7.16 -7.53
CA TYR A 26 22.55 -7.16 -8.73
C TYR A 26 21.73 -5.86 -8.87
N LEU A 27 21.69 -5.01 -7.83
CA LEU A 27 20.81 -3.85 -7.78
C LEU A 27 20.97 -2.93 -8.99
N GLU A 28 22.20 -2.50 -9.28
CA GLU A 28 22.48 -1.57 -10.39
C GLU A 28 22.13 -2.16 -11.77
N GLY A 29 22.27 -3.48 -11.92
CA GLY A 29 21.91 -4.17 -13.17
C GLY A 29 20.41 -4.39 -13.33
N PHE A 30 19.63 -4.40 -12.25
CA PHE A 30 18.22 -4.74 -12.26
C PHE A 30 17.29 -3.52 -12.13
N VAL A 31 17.65 -2.52 -11.30
CA VAL A 31 16.76 -1.39 -11.00
C VAL A 31 16.34 -0.60 -12.23
N VAL A 32 17.25 -0.34 -13.16
CA VAL A 32 16.94 0.42 -14.39
C VAL A 32 16.01 -0.34 -15.34
N PRO A 33 16.26 -1.62 -15.67
CA PRO A 33 15.29 -2.45 -16.40
C PRO A 33 13.94 -2.58 -15.72
N CYS A 34 13.90 -2.68 -14.40
CA CYS A 34 12.66 -2.77 -13.62
C CYS A 34 11.85 -1.48 -13.72
N ILE A 35 12.47 -0.32 -13.52
CA ILE A 35 11.81 0.98 -13.70
C ILE A 35 11.29 1.15 -15.14
N ALA A 36 12.07 0.77 -16.14
CA ALA A 36 11.64 0.82 -17.56
C ALA A 36 10.46 -0.13 -17.82
N GLY A 37 10.43 -1.30 -17.21
CA GLY A 37 9.37 -2.30 -17.32
C GLY A 37 8.00 -1.84 -16.83
N CYS A 38 7.94 -0.82 -15.96
CA CYS A 38 6.68 -0.20 -15.54
C CYS A 38 5.88 0.41 -16.71
N GLY A 39 6.57 0.77 -17.82
CA GLY A 39 5.94 1.27 -19.05
C GLY A 39 5.77 0.21 -20.14
N ASP A 40 5.96 -1.08 -19.86
CA ASP A 40 5.84 -2.14 -20.86
C ASP A 40 4.40 -2.27 -21.38
N ASN A 41 4.24 -2.69 -22.64
CA ASN A 41 2.93 -2.94 -23.23
C ASN A 41 2.22 -4.16 -22.60
N ASP A 42 2.97 -5.12 -22.05
CA ASP A 42 2.46 -6.32 -21.38
C ASP A 42 2.14 -6.00 -19.92
N ALA A 43 0.89 -6.17 -19.51
CA ALA A 43 0.42 -5.89 -18.15
C ALA A 43 1.13 -6.74 -17.09
N ASP A 44 1.46 -8.00 -17.41
CA ASP A 44 2.19 -8.89 -16.52
C ASP A 44 3.63 -8.41 -16.27
N VAL A 45 4.26 -7.79 -17.30
CA VAL A 45 5.59 -7.19 -17.16
C VAL A 45 5.51 -5.93 -16.31
N ARG A 46 4.48 -5.10 -16.51
CA ARG A 46 4.26 -3.93 -15.64
C ARG A 46 4.06 -4.34 -14.18
N GLN A 47 3.20 -5.35 -13.93
CA GLN A 47 2.95 -5.87 -12.58
C GLN A 47 4.24 -6.33 -11.90
N ALA A 48 5.01 -7.22 -12.54
CA ALA A 48 6.27 -7.71 -12.00
C ALA A 48 7.24 -6.54 -11.73
N SER A 49 7.33 -5.56 -12.65
CA SER A 49 8.22 -4.42 -12.50
C SER A 49 7.88 -3.52 -11.32
N VAL A 50 6.60 -3.20 -11.11
CA VAL A 50 6.20 -2.38 -9.95
C VAL A 50 6.37 -3.15 -8.65
N TYR A 51 6.14 -4.47 -8.65
CA TYR A 51 6.42 -5.34 -7.50
C TYR A 51 7.91 -5.30 -7.13
N GLY A 52 8.80 -5.48 -8.12
CA GLY A 52 10.24 -5.44 -7.93
C GLY A 52 10.75 -4.09 -7.38
N ILE A 53 10.16 -2.96 -7.81
CA ILE A 53 10.45 -1.66 -7.20
C ILE A 53 10.13 -1.69 -5.69
N GLY A 54 8.98 -2.24 -5.31
CA GLY A 54 8.58 -2.37 -3.91
C GLY A 54 9.53 -3.24 -3.11
N VAL A 55 9.94 -4.38 -3.65
CA VAL A 55 10.90 -5.31 -3.02
C VAL A 55 12.27 -4.63 -2.83
N MET A 56 12.79 -3.97 -3.87
CA MET A 56 14.06 -3.25 -3.75
C MET A 56 13.98 -2.09 -2.74
N ALA A 57 12.87 -1.36 -2.69
CA ALA A 57 12.67 -0.28 -1.72
C ALA A 57 12.69 -0.80 -0.27
N GLU A 58 12.15 -1.98 -0.03
CA GLU A 58 12.12 -2.64 1.28
C GLU A 58 13.47 -3.23 1.70
N HIS A 59 14.15 -3.92 0.78
CA HIS A 59 15.29 -4.77 1.12
C HIS A 59 16.67 -4.17 0.81
N CYS A 60 16.77 -3.13 -0.03
CA CYS A 60 18.08 -2.59 -0.43
C CYS A 60 18.56 -1.38 0.40
N GLY A 61 17.78 -0.92 1.38
CA GLY A 61 18.14 0.19 2.27
C GLY A 61 18.62 1.42 1.50
N ASP A 62 19.64 2.10 2.00
CA ASP A 62 20.20 3.32 1.40
C ASP A 62 20.79 3.11 0.00
N LYS A 63 21.05 1.86 -0.41
CA LYS A 63 21.52 1.58 -1.77
C LYS A 63 20.46 1.86 -2.83
N PHE A 64 19.18 1.78 -2.46
CA PHE A 64 18.07 2.14 -3.35
C PHE A 64 17.81 3.65 -3.43
N ALA A 65 18.28 4.45 -2.46
CA ALA A 65 18.03 5.89 -2.37
C ALA A 65 18.31 6.69 -3.67
N PRO A 66 19.39 6.42 -4.44
CA PRO A 66 19.65 7.13 -5.71
C PRO A 66 18.56 6.93 -6.76
N HIS A 67 17.77 5.86 -6.66
CA HIS A 67 16.76 5.47 -7.64
C HIS A 67 15.34 5.91 -7.26
N VAL A 68 15.12 6.38 -6.03
CA VAL A 68 13.80 6.72 -5.46
C VAL A 68 13.01 7.68 -6.35
N SER A 69 13.64 8.74 -6.86
CA SER A 69 12.94 9.72 -7.70
C SER A 69 12.40 9.12 -9.00
N ASN A 70 13.21 8.29 -9.68
CA ASN A 70 12.80 7.64 -10.92
C ASN A 70 11.75 6.55 -10.67
N ALA A 71 11.90 5.80 -9.57
CA ALA A 71 10.94 4.79 -9.14
C ALA A 71 9.58 5.43 -8.83
N LEU A 72 9.54 6.53 -8.07
CA LEU A 72 8.31 7.29 -7.79
C LEU A 72 7.62 7.75 -9.06
N ALA A 73 8.37 8.29 -10.03
CA ALA A 73 7.80 8.72 -11.31
C ALA A 73 7.19 7.55 -12.09
N ALA A 74 7.86 6.39 -12.09
CA ALA A 74 7.36 5.19 -12.76
C ALA A 74 6.09 4.63 -12.08
N LEU A 75 6.06 4.54 -10.75
CA LEU A 75 4.88 4.11 -10.00
C LEU A 75 3.70 5.08 -10.21
N ALA A 76 3.96 6.39 -10.17
CA ALA A 76 2.93 7.40 -10.41
C ALA A 76 2.34 7.28 -11.82
N ALA A 77 3.17 6.98 -12.84
CA ALA A 77 2.72 6.78 -14.21
C ALA A 77 1.78 5.55 -14.32
N VAL A 78 2.08 4.44 -13.63
CA VAL A 78 1.22 3.25 -13.61
C VAL A 78 -0.09 3.54 -12.88
N ILE A 79 -0.04 4.19 -11.70
CA ILE A 79 -1.23 4.50 -10.89
C ILE A 79 -2.18 5.47 -11.61
N GLN A 80 -1.64 6.43 -12.36
CA GLN A 80 -2.41 7.48 -13.02
C GLN A 80 -2.74 7.16 -14.49
N ALA A 81 -2.32 6.01 -15.00
CA ALA A 81 -2.57 5.63 -16.38
C ALA A 81 -4.09 5.56 -16.66
N PRO A 82 -4.55 6.02 -17.85
CA PRO A 82 -5.91 5.76 -18.28
C PRO A 82 -6.20 4.26 -18.25
N GLY A 83 -7.31 3.85 -17.63
CA GLY A 83 -7.68 2.44 -17.48
C GLY A 83 -6.80 1.65 -16.50
N ALA A 84 -6.06 2.31 -15.59
CA ALA A 84 -5.23 1.63 -14.58
C ALA A 84 -6.04 0.64 -13.71
N ARG A 85 -7.33 0.91 -13.52
CA ARG A 85 -8.24 0.06 -12.71
C ARG A 85 -9.09 -0.90 -13.54
N ASP A 86 -8.86 -0.99 -14.86
CA ASP A 86 -9.53 -1.99 -15.71
C ASP A 86 -8.97 -3.38 -15.40
N ASP A 87 -9.77 -4.42 -15.66
CA ASP A 87 -9.45 -5.83 -15.34
C ASP A 87 -8.05 -6.25 -15.81
N GLU A 88 -7.60 -5.76 -16.95
CA GLU A 88 -6.27 -6.05 -17.51
C GLU A 88 -5.13 -5.44 -16.69
N ASN A 89 -5.36 -4.27 -16.05
CA ASN A 89 -4.32 -3.45 -15.43
C ASN A 89 -4.37 -3.46 -13.90
N ILE A 90 -5.47 -3.94 -13.32
CA ILE A 90 -5.75 -3.79 -11.89
C ILE A 90 -4.64 -4.37 -11.00
N TYR A 91 -4.02 -5.49 -11.37
CA TYR A 91 -2.93 -6.07 -10.60
C TYR A 91 -1.67 -5.21 -10.63
N ALA A 92 -1.32 -4.65 -11.81
CA ALA A 92 -0.20 -3.71 -11.92
C ALA A 92 -0.47 -2.43 -11.10
N PHE A 93 -1.72 -1.93 -11.12
CA PHE A 93 -2.14 -0.79 -10.32
C PHE A 93 -2.02 -1.08 -8.82
N GLU A 94 -2.59 -2.18 -8.32
CA GLU A 94 -2.56 -2.51 -6.89
C GLU A 94 -1.13 -2.76 -6.39
N ASN A 95 -0.30 -3.45 -7.18
CA ASN A 95 1.11 -3.65 -6.85
C ASN A 95 1.91 -2.33 -6.88
N ALA A 96 1.57 -1.38 -7.78
CA ALA A 96 2.19 -0.06 -7.78
C ALA A 96 1.82 0.75 -6.52
N VAL A 97 0.57 0.67 -6.05
CA VAL A 97 0.13 1.28 -4.79
C VAL A 97 0.85 0.62 -3.60
N ALA A 98 1.00 -0.70 -3.60
CA ALA A 98 1.76 -1.42 -2.57
C ALA A 98 3.23 -0.97 -2.53
N ALA A 99 3.89 -0.91 -3.70
CA ALA A 99 5.26 -0.43 -3.82
C ALA A 99 5.44 1.01 -3.34
N LEU A 100 4.48 1.90 -3.64
CA LEU A 100 4.50 3.29 -3.16
C LEU A 100 4.45 3.36 -1.62
N GLY A 101 3.62 2.52 -0.99
CA GLY A 101 3.58 2.39 0.47
C GLY A 101 4.93 1.92 1.04
N LYS A 102 5.54 0.88 0.45
CA LYS A 102 6.88 0.39 0.84
C LYS A 102 7.95 1.48 0.72
N MET A 103 7.91 2.29 -0.35
CA MET A 103 8.81 3.43 -0.46
C MET A 103 8.62 4.44 0.68
N CYS A 104 7.39 4.76 1.06
CA CYS A 104 7.11 5.66 2.19
C CYS A 104 7.59 5.08 3.53
N GLU A 105 7.53 3.78 3.71
CA GLU A 105 7.94 3.11 4.96
C GLU A 105 9.47 2.95 5.07
N PHE A 106 10.12 2.51 3.99
CA PHE A 106 11.52 2.09 4.03
C PHE A 106 12.51 3.08 3.43
N GLN A 107 12.05 4.08 2.65
CA GLN A 107 12.91 5.06 1.99
C GLN A 107 12.68 6.49 2.49
N ASN A 108 12.25 6.66 3.74
CA ASN A 108 11.89 7.96 4.34
C ASN A 108 13.05 8.96 4.42
N GLY A 109 14.30 8.51 4.34
CA GLY A 109 15.48 9.38 4.24
C GLY A 109 15.69 9.99 2.84
N ALA A 110 15.08 9.41 1.80
CA ALA A 110 15.24 9.83 0.40
C ALA A 110 13.98 10.47 -0.20
N LEU A 111 12.85 10.44 0.53
CA LEU A 111 11.58 11.04 0.12
C LEU A 111 10.85 11.67 1.31
N ASP A 112 9.98 12.62 1.03
CA ASP A 112 9.05 13.17 2.03
C ASP A 112 7.73 12.39 2.00
N ALA A 113 7.61 11.41 2.90
CA ALA A 113 6.42 10.58 3.02
C ALA A 113 5.15 11.42 3.32
N SER A 114 5.27 12.57 3.98
CA SER A 114 4.12 13.41 4.31
C SER A 114 3.43 13.98 3.06
N VAL A 115 4.17 14.17 1.97
CA VAL A 115 3.63 14.63 0.68
C VAL A 115 2.93 13.49 -0.08
N ILE A 116 3.42 12.26 0.07
CA ILE A 116 2.99 11.11 -0.74
C ILE A 116 1.83 10.36 -0.08
N LEU A 117 1.86 10.20 1.25
CA LEU A 117 0.90 9.38 2.00
C LEU A 117 -0.58 9.77 1.81
N PRO A 118 -0.97 11.06 1.69
CA PRO A 118 -2.36 11.41 1.37
C PRO A 118 -2.83 10.85 0.03
N SER A 119 -1.97 10.92 -1.00
CA SER A 119 -2.26 10.35 -2.32
C SER A 119 -2.28 8.81 -2.30
N TRP A 120 -1.38 8.18 -1.56
CA TRP A 120 -1.38 6.75 -1.34
C TRP A 120 -2.67 6.27 -0.65
N LEU A 121 -3.07 6.92 0.43
CA LEU A 121 -4.32 6.64 1.16
C LEU A 121 -5.56 6.76 0.27
N ALA A 122 -5.57 7.72 -0.67
CA ALA A 122 -6.69 7.90 -1.61
C ALA A 122 -6.89 6.68 -2.53
N ASN A 123 -5.87 5.85 -2.75
CA ASN A 123 -5.94 4.65 -3.58
C ASN A 123 -6.35 3.38 -2.83
N LEU A 124 -6.45 3.41 -1.49
CA LEU A 124 -6.90 2.28 -0.69
C LEU A 124 -8.44 2.20 -0.63
N PRO A 125 -9.06 1.05 -0.29
CA PRO A 125 -8.41 -0.24 -0.08
C PRO A 125 -8.01 -0.92 -1.39
N LEU A 126 -7.05 -1.84 -1.34
CA LEU A 126 -6.79 -2.80 -2.41
C LEU A 126 -7.75 -3.98 -2.26
N THR A 127 -8.23 -4.52 -3.38
CA THR A 127 -9.31 -5.51 -3.33
C THR A 127 -9.13 -6.72 -4.24
N GLU A 128 -8.31 -6.63 -5.29
CA GLU A 128 -8.16 -7.70 -6.28
C GLU A 128 -6.99 -8.64 -5.94
N ASP A 129 -5.80 -8.09 -5.70
CA ASP A 129 -4.67 -8.85 -5.20
C ASP A 129 -4.79 -9.04 -3.68
N LYS A 130 -5.35 -10.19 -3.26
CA LYS A 130 -5.61 -10.47 -1.83
C LYS A 130 -4.33 -10.61 -1.00
N VAL A 131 -3.21 -10.92 -1.63
CA VAL A 131 -1.90 -11.00 -0.94
C VAL A 131 -1.41 -9.59 -0.66
N GLU A 132 -1.33 -8.76 -1.69
CA GLU A 132 -0.92 -7.37 -1.53
C GLU A 132 -1.91 -6.55 -0.69
N ALA A 133 -3.21 -6.81 -0.80
CA ALA A 133 -4.22 -6.17 0.04
C ALA A 133 -3.93 -6.36 1.54
N ARG A 134 -3.62 -7.60 1.98
CA ARG A 134 -3.28 -7.87 3.39
C ARG A 134 -2.01 -7.15 3.81
N ASN A 135 -0.97 -7.17 2.96
CA ASN A 135 0.31 -6.50 3.22
C ASN A 135 0.11 -4.99 3.38
N VAL A 136 -0.61 -4.37 2.43
CA VAL A 136 -0.87 -2.92 2.40
C VAL A 136 -1.77 -2.47 3.57
N HIS A 137 -2.79 -3.25 3.92
CA HIS A 137 -3.64 -2.89 5.05
C HIS A 137 -2.93 -3.08 6.40
N ALA A 138 -2.00 -4.03 6.52
CA ALA A 138 -1.09 -4.11 7.65
C ALA A 138 -0.11 -2.93 7.67
N GLN A 139 0.42 -2.54 6.50
CA GLN A 139 1.29 -1.37 6.34
C GLN A 139 0.57 -0.07 6.71
N LEU A 140 -0.72 0.08 6.35
CA LEU A 140 -1.51 1.24 6.76
C LEU A 140 -1.48 1.43 8.29
N MET A 141 -1.59 0.34 9.06
CA MET A 141 -1.52 0.43 10.51
C MET A 141 -0.13 0.86 11.01
N ARG A 142 0.95 0.32 10.44
CA ARG A 142 2.32 0.74 10.78
C ARG A 142 2.57 2.21 10.43
N LEU A 143 2.10 2.65 9.26
CA LEU A 143 2.23 4.04 8.83
C LEU A 143 1.36 5.01 9.64
N LEU A 144 0.20 4.58 10.14
CA LEU A 144 -0.60 5.38 11.08
C LEU A 144 0.12 5.55 12.43
N GLU A 145 0.89 4.56 12.88
CA GLU A 145 1.71 4.66 14.09
C GLU A 145 2.93 5.58 13.89
N SER A 146 3.63 5.47 12.75
CA SER A 146 4.88 6.21 12.50
C SER A 146 4.67 7.58 11.84
N ASN A 147 3.66 7.74 10.99
CA ASN A 147 3.37 8.91 10.17
C ASN A 147 1.90 9.37 10.31
N GLY A 148 1.28 9.15 11.46
CA GLY A 148 -0.13 9.44 11.70
C GLY A 148 -0.53 10.88 11.40
N GLY A 149 0.35 11.85 11.66
CA GLY A 149 0.11 13.25 11.32
C GLY A 149 -0.11 13.49 9.82
N ALA A 150 0.66 12.85 8.96
CA ALA A 150 0.50 12.94 7.51
C ALA A 150 -0.76 12.23 7.00
N LEU A 151 -1.04 11.03 7.54
CA LEU A 151 -2.20 10.23 7.15
C LEU A 151 -3.53 10.77 7.67
N MET A 152 -3.54 11.40 8.83
CA MET A 152 -4.75 12.00 9.40
C MET A 152 -4.95 13.45 8.96
N GLY A 153 -3.87 14.14 8.55
CA GLY A 153 -3.85 15.57 8.23
C GLY A 153 -3.74 16.46 9.47
N ALA A 154 -3.13 17.64 9.31
CA ALA A 154 -2.87 18.57 10.40
C ALA A 154 -4.16 19.06 11.09
N SER A 155 -5.28 19.13 10.36
CA SER A 155 -6.61 19.49 10.86
C SER A 155 -7.60 18.30 10.80
N TYR A 156 -7.08 17.08 10.76
CA TYR A 156 -7.84 15.83 10.64
C TYR A 156 -8.63 15.69 9.33
N GLU A 157 -8.21 16.38 8.28
CA GLU A 157 -8.90 16.42 6.98
C GLU A 157 -8.94 15.07 6.25
N HIS A 158 -8.01 14.16 6.56
CA HIS A 158 -7.95 12.83 5.96
C HIS A 158 -8.62 11.73 6.81
N VAL A 159 -9.03 12.05 8.04
CA VAL A 159 -9.70 11.08 8.94
C VAL A 159 -10.93 10.42 8.30
N PRO A 160 -11.80 11.15 7.58
CA PRO A 160 -12.92 10.50 6.87
C PRO A 160 -12.47 9.41 5.90
N ARG A 161 -11.33 9.62 5.21
CA ARG A 161 -10.80 8.61 4.29
C ARG A 161 -10.21 7.40 5.03
N VAL A 162 -9.46 7.62 6.12
CA VAL A 162 -8.95 6.54 6.97
C VAL A 162 -10.11 5.68 7.46
N VAL A 163 -11.14 6.29 8.03
CA VAL A 163 -12.33 5.56 8.54
C VAL A 163 -13.05 4.81 7.43
N SER A 164 -13.18 5.41 6.23
CA SER A 164 -13.80 4.73 5.08
C SER A 164 -13.02 3.48 4.67
N VAL A 165 -11.69 3.54 4.60
CA VAL A 165 -10.85 2.38 4.27
C VAL A 165 -11.01 1.28 5.33
N LEU A 166 -10.95 1.63 6.62
CA LEU A 166 -11.11 0.64 7.69
C LEU A 166 -12.51 0.01 7.68
N ALA A 167 -13.57 0.79 7.36
CA ALA A 167 -14.93 0.28 7.24
C ALA A 167 -15.11 -0.68 6.05
N ASP A 168 -14.34 -0.51 4.98
CA ASP A 168 -14.37 -1.41 3.83
C ASP A 168 -13.60 -2.71 4.08
N VAL A 169 -12.53 -2.65 4.88
CA VAL A 169 -11.59 -3.78 5.10
C VAL A 169 -12.01 -4.68 6.26
N LEU A 170 -12.48 -4.10 7.38
CA LEU A 170 -12.78 -4.84 8.62
C LEU A 170 -13.82 -5.95 8.49
N PRO A 171 -14.96 -5.76 7.80
CA PRO A 171 -15.96 -6.81 7.65
C PRO A 171 -15.42 -8.06 6.96
N THR A 172 -14.40 -7.91 6.12
CA THR A 172 -13.80 -9.04 5.38
C THR A 172 -12.98 -9.97 6.26
N SER A 173 -12.62 -9.54 7.48
CA SER A 173 -11.89 -10.37 8.46
C SER A 173 -12.63 -11.64 8.85
N THR A 174 -13.97 -11.67 8.69
CA THR A 174 -14.82 -12.83 8.98
C THR A 174 -14.87 -13.86 7.85
N LEU A 175 -14.38 -13.51 6.64
CA LEU A 175 -14.34 -14.39 5.48
C LEU A 175 -13.25 -15.46 5.60
N SER A 176 -13.29 -16.45 4.70
CA SER A 176 -12.21 -17.43 4.59
C SER A 176 -10.87 -16.74 4.29
N THR A 177 -9.75 -17.33 4.70
CA THR A 177 -8.40 -16.76 4.54
C THR A 177 -8.11 -16.28 3.11
N LYS A 178 -8.62 -17.01 2.10
CA LYS A 178 -8.39 -16.66 0.69
C LYS A 178 -9.12 -15.40 0.23
N LEU A 179 -10.22 -15.03 0.89
CA LEU A 179 -11.09 -13.89 0.49
C LEU A 179 -10.91 -12.66 1.34
N ARG A 180 -10.27 -12.78 2.52
CA ARG A 180 -10.14 -11.63 3.41
C ARG A 180 -9.08 -10.63 2.91
N LEU A 181 -9.36 -9.37 3.16
CA LEU A 181 -8.47 -8.24 2.83
C LEU A 181 -7.54 -7.86 3.99
N VAL A 182 -7.72 -8.47 5.16
CA VAL A 182 -6.94 -8.20 6.36
C VAL A 182 -6.83 -9.46 7.20
N ASP A 183 -5.68 -9.66 7.83
CA ASP A 183 -5.48 -10.75 8.78
C ASP A 183 -6.13 -10.44 10.13
N PRO A 184 -6.55 -11.46 10.91
CA PRO A 184 -7.27 -11.26 12.17
C PRO A 184 -6.52 -10.39 13.18
N GLU A 185 -5.20 -10.51 13.25
CA GLU A 185 -4.35 -9.71 14.13
C GLU A 185 -4.37 -8.23 13.75
N VAL A 186 -4.24 -7.94 12.45
CA VAL A 186 -4.31 -6.57 11.92
C VAL A 186 -5.71 -6.00 12.09
N ALA A 187 -6.75 -6.80 11.87
CA ALA A 187 -8.14 -6.39 12.12
C ALA A 187 -8.37 -6.00 13.60
N ALA A 188 -7.77 -6.72 14.55
CA ALA A 188 -7.83 -6.35 15.96
C ALA A 188 -7.14 -5.00 16.24
N LYS A 189 -5.98 -4.74 15.62
CA LYS A 189 -5.31 -3.42 15.70
C LYS A 189 -6.17 -2.30 15.09
N MET A 190 -6.81 -2.53 13.95
CA MET A 190 -7.72 -1.57 13.33
C MET A 190 -8.92 -1.24 14.23
N LYS A 191 -9.53 -2.25 14.87
CA LYS A 191 -10.61 -2.03 15.84
C LYS A 191 -10.14 -1.18 17.02
N ALA A 192 -8.98 -1.52 17.61
CA ALA A 192 -8.41 -0.77 18.73
C ALA A 192 -8.12 0.69 18.34
N PHE A 193 -7.59 0.91 17.15
CA PHE A 193 -7.34 2.25 16.62
C PHE A 193 -8.63 3.08 16.46
N LEU A 194 -9.70 2.49 15.93
CA LEU A 194 -11.00 3.17 15.80
C LEU A 194 -11.58 3.54 17.16
N VAL A 195 -11.48 2.65 18.17
CA VAL A 195 -11.90 2.93 19.55
C VAL A 195 -11.08 4.08 20.15
N GLN A 196 -9.77 4.07 19.95
CA GLN A 196 -8.90 5.15 20.41
C GLN A 196 -9.25 6.49 19.74
N MET A 197 -9.50 6.49 18.43
CA MET A 197 -9.95 7.68 17.70
C MET A 197 -11.25 8.25 18.28
N GLN A 198 -12.24 7.40 18.59
CA GLN A 198 -13.49 7.82 19.22
C GLN A 198 -13.27 8.52 20.57
N ALA A 199 -12.26 8.09 21.32
CA ALA A 199 -11.95 8.67 22.63
C ALA A 199 -11.12 9.96 22.56
N SER A 200 -10.36 10.17 21.48
CA SER A 200 -9.33 11.23 21.40
C SER A 200 -9.65 12.36 20.43
N LEU A 201 -10.46 12.10 19.39
CA LEU A 201 -10.74 13.10 18.36
C LEU A 201 -11.89 14.05 18.75
N PRO A 202 -11.86 15.31 18.28
CA PRO A 202 -13.00 16.24 18.41
C PRO A 202 -14.28 15.67 17.81
N GLN A 203 -15.41 15.97 18.46
CA GLN A 203 -16.72 15.41 18.09
C GLN A 203 -17.13 15.75 16.65
N ASP A 204 -16.83 16.96 16.18
CA ASP A 204 -17.10 17.40 14.81
C ASP A 204 -16.32 16.58 13.76
N LYS A 205 -15.09 16.20 14.08
CA LYS A 205 -14.23 15.37 13.23
C LYS A 205 -14.71 13.91 13.17
N LEU A 206 -15.15 13.40 14.30
CA LEU A 206 -15.78 12.07 14.37
C LEU A 206 -17.08 12.03 13.57
N ALA A 207 -17.95 13.06 13.72
CA ALA A 207 -19.19 13.17 12.98
C ALA A 207 -18.94 13.26 11.47
N ALA A 208 -17.94 14.04 11.04
CA ALA A 208 -17.54 14.13 9.64
C ALA A 208 -17.03 12.79 9.09
N ALA A 209 -16.18 12.08 9.85
CA ALA A 209 -15.68 10.78 9.47
C ALA A 209 -16.77 9.71 9.36
N TRP A 210 -17.74 9.72 10.26
CA TRP A 210 -18.88 8.82 10.23
C TRP A 210 -19.86 9.15 9.10
N GLY A 211 -20.03 10.44 8.82
CA GLY A 211 -20.97 10.95 7.81
C GLY A 211 -20.61 10.62 6.36
N VAL A 212 -19.35 10.24 6.07
CA VAL A 212 -18.97 9.79 4.71
C VAL A 212 -19.32 8.32 4.44
N LEU A 213 -19.65 7.55 5.48
CA LEU A 213 -20.02 6.15 5.36
C LEU A 213 -21.49 6.01 4.94
N THR A 214 -21.80 5.06 4.06
CA THR A 214 -23.19 4.68 3.80
C THR A 214 -23.82 4.03 5.04
N PRO A 215 -25.16 4.03 5.18
CA PRO A 215 -25.83 3.38 6.30
C PRO A 215 -25.43 1.91 6.49
N GLU A 216 -25.23 1.18 5.37
CA GLU A 216 -24.81 -0.22 5.38
C GLU A 216 -23.40 -0.38 5.97
N LYS A 217 -22.46 0.48 5.57
CA LYS A 217 -21.08 0.50 6.10
C LYS A 217 -21.06 0.90 7.58
N GLN A 218 -21.88 1.87 7.98
CA GLN A 218 -22.02 2.26 9.38
C GLN A 218 -22.51 1.08 10.23
N ALA A 219 -23.57 0.38 9.79
CA ALA A 219 -24.08 -0.79 10.49
C ALA A 219 -23.06 -1.93 10.57
N ALA A 220 -22.36 -2.23 9.46
CA ALA A 220 -21.33 -3.26 9.42
C ALA A 220 -20.17 -2.92 10.36
N LEU A 221 -19.69 -1.68 10.35
CA LEU A 221 -18.60 -1.25 11.23
C LEU A 221 -19.02 -1.28 12.71
N GLN A 222 -20.24 -0.84 13.04
CA GLN A 222 -20.78 -0.94 14.40
C GLN A 222 -20.83 -2.38 14.89
N ALA A 223 -21.34 -3.30 14.08
CA ALA A 223 -21.38 -4.72 14.44
C ALA A 223 -19.98 -5.29 14.72
N VAL A 224 -19.00 -4.92 13.91
CA VAL A 224 -17.59 -5.34 14.08
C VAL A 224 -16.96 -4.75 15.35
N LEU A 225 -17.32 -3.52 15.74
CA LEU A 225 -16.79 -2.85 16.95
C LEU A 225 -17.44 -3.35 18.25
N GLN A 226 -18.67 -3.90 18.19
CA GLN A 226 -19.42 -4.41 19.34
C GLN A 226 -19.15 -5.89 19.65
N GLY A 227 -18.64 -6.65 18.67
CA GLY A 227 -18.29 -8.09 18.80
C GLY A 227 -16.83 -8.30 19.04
#